data_072c6f845569f0c471d7f0c41fe106b6
#
_entry.id   072c6f845569f0c471d7f0c41fe106b6
#
_cell.length_a   1.000
_cell.length_b   1.000
_cell.length_c   1.000
_cell.angle_alpha   90.00
_cell.angle_beta   90.00
_cell.angle_gamma   90.00
#
_symmetry.space_group_name_H-M   'P 1'
#
loop_
_entity.id
_entity.type
_entity.pdbx_description
1 polymer ?
#
loop_
_entity_poly.entity_id
_entity_poly.type
_entity_poly.pdbx_seq_one_letter_code
_entity_poly.pdbx_strand_id
1 'polypeptide(L)'
;SGDVYKRQQQTRCSYCSGQRALKFRRIFDETMNIHEQQLQHQTRRHFLADSGICVGGIALGQLLSDSASGTDLVPPPNPLLPKKPHFDAKAKRVIYIHLTGSPPHLDLWDYKPELVRRNGEDCPDEFYKGKRFAFTSGRPKLMGTPRTFKQFGNGGTWMSDAIPNFHNLADDLCVIKSMNTDQFNHAPAELFVHTGSPRPGRPSFGSWVTYGLGTENQNLPGYVVLISNGVQPNGGKNSFGTGFIPSVYQGVQCRSKGDPVLYLSDPKGMNRSIRRQSLDTLKELNQQAAKDFGHPETLTRIAQYELAFRMQMAVPEVMDISKESPKTLEAYGAQPGAASFANNCLLARRLAEQDVRFVQLFDWGWDFHGTNPGEDIRGGLTNKCAKTDKPISALIKDLKDRGLFEETLIIIGGEFGRTPFREGRTAGGKVLGRDHFPDAYSMVIAGGGSRGGYSHGETDELGFSVAKDKVHVHDFQATLLHLLGFDHEKLIYRFQGRDYRLTDVHGKVIKEIVS
;
A
#
# COMPACT_ATOMS: atom_id res chain seq x y z
N SER A 1 28.73 22.97 -4.18
CA SER A 1 29.81 22.04 -3.81
C SER A 1 29.88 20.87 -4.81
N GLY A 2 30.28 21.22 -6.03
CA GLY A 2 30.41 20.29 -7.16
C GLY A 2 31.84 19.78 -7.40
N ASP A 3 32.77 19.96 -6.45
CA ASP A 3 34.20 19.69 -6.70
C ASP A 3 34.76 18.40 -6.10
N VAL A 4 33.97 17.64 -5.34
CA VAL A 4 34.44 16.37 -4.74
C VAL A 4 34.28 15.18 -5.70
N TYR A 5 33.39 15.24 -6.68
CA TYR A 5 33.15 14.13 -7.62
C TYR A 5 34.09 14.13 -8.85
N LYS A 6 34.83 15.20 -9.10
CA LYS A 6 35.78 15.28 -10.25
C LYS A 6 37.20 14.85 -9.95
N ARG A 7 37.58 14.58 -8.69
CA ARG A 7 38.95 14.17 -8.34
C ARG A 7 39.21 12.66 -8.26
N GLN A 8 38.21 11.82 -8.45
CA GLN A 8 38.40 10.36 -8.45
C GLN A 8 38.55 9.70 -9.84
N GLN A 9 38.56 10.47 -10.92
CA GLN A 9 38.76 9.92 -12.28
C GLN A 9 40.07 10.31 -12.95
N GLN A 10 41.06 10.91 -12.27
CA GLN A 10 42.34 11.27 -12.86
C GLN A 10 43.52 10.75 -12.05
N THR A 11 43.53 9.48 -11.72
CA THR A 11 44.80 8.76 -11.42
C THR A 11 44.91 7.60 -12.40
N ARG A 12 45.12 7.90 -13.68
CA ARG A 12 45.62 6.93 -14.64
C ARG A 12 47.09 6.69 -14.33
N CYS A 13 47.38 5.54 -13.76
CA CYS A 13 48.74 5.03 -13.65
C CYS A 13 49.29 4.78 -15.07
N SER A 14 50.20 5.65 -15.48
CA SER A 14 50.96 5.57 -16.76
C SER A 14 52.15 4.65 -16.59
N TYR A 15 51.95 3.34 -16.36
CA TYR A 15 53.00 2.33 -16.51
C TYR A 15 52.36 0.94 -16.57
N CYS A 16 51.91 0.55 -17.74
CA CYS A 16 51.83 -0.85 -18.17
C CYS A 16 51.72 -0.89 -19.68
N SER A 17 52.82 -1.21 -20.32
CA SER A 17 52.93 -1.42 -21.75
C SER A 17 51.93 -2.49 -22.22
N GLY A 18 51.29 -2.26 -23.38
CA GLY A 18 50.14 -2.99 -23.96
C GLY A 18 50.28 -4.51 -24.12
N GLN A 19 51.43 -5.12 -23.85
CA GLN A 19 51.62 -6.59 -23.91
C GLN A 19 51.17 -7.33 -22.66
N ARG A 20 51.15 -6.67 -21.46
CA ARG A 20 50.64 -7.34 -20.24
C ARG A 20 49.10 -7.29 -20.15
N ALA A 21 48.51 -6.24 -20.70
CA ALA A 21 47.03 -6.11 -20.71
C ALA A 21 46.36 -7.13 -21.64
N LEU A 22 47.01 -7.43 -22.78
CA LEU A 22 46.54 -8.47 -23.72
C LEU A 22 46.68 -9.88 -23.16
N LYS A 23 47.76 -10.17 -22.39
CA LYS A 23 47.98 -11.48 -21.75
C LYS A 23 46.99 -11.70 -20.59
N PHE A 24 46.67 -10.65 -19.81
CA PHE A 24 45.67 -10.74 -18.72
C PHE A 24 44.24 -10.91 -19.28
N ARG A 25 43.90 -10.23 -20.36
CA ARG A 25 42.60 -10.36 -21.01
C ARG A 25 42.39 -11.77 -21.62
N ARG A 26 43.44 -12.33 -22.23
CA ARG A 26 43.37 -13.69 -22.76
C ARG A 26 43.23 -14.76 -21.67
N ILE A 27 43.93 -14.61 -20.53
CA ILE A 27 43.80 -15.55 -19.38
C ILE A 27 42.42 -15.43 -18.73
N PHE A 28 41.81 -14.24 -18.70
CA PHE A 28 40.47 -14.05 -18.13
C PHE A 28 39.37 -14.60 -19.06
N ASP A 29 39.50 -14.39 -20.39
CA ASP A 29 38.56 -14.95 -21.36
C ASP A 29 38.67 -16.48 -21.45
N GLU A 30 39.87 -17.05 -21.36
CA GLU A 30 40.06 -18.51 -21.34
C GLU A 30 39.55 -19.14 -20.02
N THR A 31 39.71 -18.49 -18.87
CA THR A 31 39.20 -19.01 -17.59
C THR A 31 37.67 -18.83 -17.46
N MET A 32 37.07 -17.76 -17.99
CA MET A 32 35.60 -17.63 -18.06
C MET A 32 35.00 -18.71 -18.98
N ASN A 33 35.59 -18.96 -20.14
CA ASN A 33 35.12 -20.00 -21.08
C ASN A 33 35.16 -21.42 -20.49
N ILE A 34 36.18 -21.74 -19.70
CA ILE A 34 36.31 -23.07 -19.04
C ILE A 34 35.26 -23.19 -17.92
N HIS A 35 35.00 -22.13 -17.17
CA HIS A 35 34.00 -22.13 -16.08
C HIS A 35 32.56 -22.17 -16.61
N GLU A 36 32.25 -21.43 -17.68
CA GLU A 36 30.98 -21.53 -18.39
C GLU A 36 30.76 -22.89 -19.04
N GLN A 37 31.77 -23.47 -19.66
CA GLN A 37 31.69 -24.82 -20.21
C GLN A 37 31.49 -25.88 -19.12
N GLN A 38 32.15 -25.76 -17.96
CA GLN A 38 31.90 -26.62 -16.81
C GLN A 38 30.51 -26.48 -16.23
N LEU A 39 29.99 -25.25 -16.09
CA LEU A 39 28.62 -24.97 -15.65
C LEU A 39 27.59 -25.51 -16.65
N GLN A 40 27.80 -25.34 -17.96
CA GLN A 40 26.91 -25.90 -18.98
C GLN A 40 26.96 -27.45 -19.00
N HIS A 41 28.12 -28.05 -18.78
CA HIS A 41 28.26 -29.52 -18.66
C HIS A 41 27.61 -30.06 -17.38
N GLN A 42 27.76 -29.38 -16.26
CA GLN A 42 27.08 -29.73 -15.01
C GLN A 42 25.56 -29.60 -15.15
N THR A 43 25.07 -28.49 -15.74
CA THR A 43 23.63 -28.23 -15.93
C THR A 43 23.00 -29.25 -16.89
N ARG A 44 23.69 -29.59 -18.01
CA ARG A 44 23.24 -30.64 -18.93
C ARG A 44 23.27 -32.03 -18.31
N ARG A 45 24.29 -32.35 -17.53
CA ARG A 45 24.42 -33.65 -16.85
C ARG A 45 23.37 -33.83 -15.75
N HIS A 46 23.10 -32.79 -14.97
CA HIS A 46 21.99 -32.75 -14.01
C HIS A 46 20.65 -32.83 -14.70
N PHE A 47 20.42 -32.05 -15.74
CA PHE A 47 19.18 -32.09 -16.52
C PHE A 47 18.90 -33.45 -17.15
N LEU A 48 19.93 -34.13 -17.70
CA LEU A 48 19.79 -35.47 -18.29
C LEU A 48 19.70 -36.56 -17.22
N ALA A 49 20.36 -36.41 -16.08
CA ALA A 49 20.24 -37.35 -14.97
C ALA A 49 18.86 -37.23 -14.30
N ASP A 50 18.41 -36.00 -14.04
CA ASP A 50 17.12 -35.75 -13.43
C ASP A 50 15.95 -36.08 -14.38
N SER A 51 16.08 -35.81 -15.70
CA SER A 51 15.08 -36.22 -16.69
C SER A 51 15.07 -37.74 -16.93
N GLY A 52 16.24 -38.41 -16.87
CA GLY A 52 16.31 -39.87 -16.96
C GLY A 52 15.67 -40.58 -15.76
N ILE A 53 15.83 -40.02 -14.57
CA ILE A 53 15.18 -40.51 -13.35
C ILE A 53 13.68 -40.20 -13.37
N CYS A 54 13.28 -39.01 -13.84
CA CYS A 54 11.86 -38.61 -13.93
C CYS A 54 11.07 -39.45 -14.94
N VAL A 55 11.60 -39.67 -16.15
CA VAL A 55 10.88 -40.45 -17.19
C VAL A 55 10.86 -41.95 -16.85
N GLY A 56 11.97 -42.50 -16.38
CA GLY A 56 12.04 -43.90 -15.91
C GLY A 56 11.25 -44.12 -14.62
N GLY A 57 11.31 -43.19 -13.68
CA GLY A 57 10.55 -43.20 -12.43
C GLY A 57 9.05 -43.08 -12.63
N ILE A 58 8.61 -42.24 -13.56
CA ILE A 58 7.19 -42.10 -13.92
C ILE A 58 6.66 -43.36 -14.59
N ALA A 59 7.42 -43.95 -15.53
CA ALA A 59 7.05 -45.22 -16.17
C ALA A 59 7.00 -46.37 -15.17
N LEU A 60 7.95 -46.48 -14.23
CA LEU A 60 7.97 -47.47 -13.17
C LEU A 60 6.90 -47.23 -12.11
N GLY A 61 6.65 -45.94 -11.76
CA GLY A 61 5.61 -45.53 -10.84
C GLY A 61 4.20 -45.83 -11.36
N GLN A 62 3.94 -45.66 -12.65
CA GLN A 62 2.67 -46.07 -13.28
C GLN A 62 2.49 -47.59 -13.31
N LEU A 63 3.57 -48.38 -13.50
CA LEU A 63 3.51 -49.82 -13.47
C LEU A 63 3.33 -50.42 -12.06
N LEU A 64 3.69 -49.64 -11.01
CA LEU A 64 3.53 -50.05 -9.62
C LEU A 64 2.28 -49.47 -8.95
N SER A 65 1.61 -48.49 -9.56
CA SER A 65 0.43 -47.81 -8.99
C SER A 65 -0.88 -48.57 -9.18
N ASP A 66 -0.93 -49.63 -9.98
CA ASP A 66 -2.12 -50.49 -10.10
C ASP A 66 -2.38 -51.34 -8.84
N SER A 67 -1.59 -51.21 -7.78
CA SER A 67 -1.73 -51.97 -6.53
C SER A 67 -1.92 -51.13 -5.27
N ALA A 68 -1.99 -49.80 -5.37
CA ALA A 68 -2.21 -48.95 -4.22
C ALA A 68 -3.61 -48.29 -4.31
N SER A 69 -4.53 -48.76 -3.50
CA SER A 69 -5.84 -48.15 -3.29
C SER A 69 -5.67 -46.64 -3.02
N GLY A 70 -6.06 -45.84 -4.02
CA GLY A 70 -5.95 -44.41 -3.95
C GLY A 70 -6.81 -43.81 -2.82
N THR A 71 -6.18 -43.26 -1.82
CA THR A 71 -6.83 -42.18 -1.08
C THR A 71 -6.90 -41.02 -2.06
N ASP A 72 -8.11 -40.67 -2.51
CA ASP A 72 -8.39 -39.48 -3.27
C ASP A 72 -7.83 -38.28 -2.51
N LEU A 73 -6.63 -37.82 -2.90
CA LEU A 73 -6.06 -36.59 -2.38
C LEU A 73 -6.88 -35.46 -2.97
N VAL A 74 -7.88 -35.02 -2.21
CA VAL A 74 -8.61 -33.80 -2.50
C VAL A 74 -7.55 -32.70 -2.72
N PRO A 75 -7.50 -32.06 -3.90
CA PRO A 75 -6.57 -30.95 -4.10
C PRO A 75 -6.78 -29.96 -2.95
N PRO A 76 -5.72 -29.45 -2.32
CA PRO A 76 -5.88 -28.48 -1.25
C PRO A 76 -6.72 -27.30 -1.79
N PRO A 77 -7.67 -26.80 -1.00
CA PRO A 77 -8.57 -25.74 -1.45
C PRO A 77 -7.77 -24.53 -1.89
N ASN A 78 -8.20 -23.87 -2.97
CA ASN A 78 -7.60 -22.62 -3.40
C ASN A 78 -7.52 -21.65 -2.20
N PRO A 79 -6.32 -21.17 -1.79
CA PRO A 79 -6.17 -20.35 -0.59
C PRO A 79 -6.88 -19.00 -0.68
N LEU A 80 -7.29 -18.57 -1.89
CA LEU A 80 -8.02 -17.33 -2.14
C LEU A 80 -9.55 -17.50 -2.07
N LEU A 81 -10.08 -18.70 -1.88
CA LEU A 81 -11.52 -18.86 -1.71
C LEU A 81 -12.03 -18.06 -0.50
N PRO A 82 -13.28 -17.56 -0.57
CA PRO A 82 -13.90 -16.84 0.53
C PRO A 82 -13.86 -17.65 1.83
N LYS A 83 -13.51 -16.98 2.92
CA LYS A 83 -13.45 -17.56 4.26
C LYS A 83 -14.41 -16.81 5.17
N LYS A 84 -14.94 -17.49 6.17
CA LYS A 84 -15.81 -16.88 7.16
C LYS A 84 -14.99 -15.99 8.10
N PRO A 85 -15.45 -14.77 8.39
CA PRO A 85 -14.87 -13.95 9.45
C PRO A 85 -15.13 -14.57 10.82
N HIS A 86 -14.54 -14.02 11.88
CA HIS A 86 -14.73 -14.49 13.25
C HIS A 86 -16.14 -14.15 13.79
N PHE A 87 -16.73 -13.07 13.30
CA PHE A 87 -18.10 -12.63 13.58
C PHE A 87 -18.65 -11.83 12.37
N ASP A 88 -19.91 -11.46 12.37
CA ASP A 88 -20.55 -10.78 11.26
C ASP A 88 -19.86 -9.44 10.94
N ALA A 89 -19.30 -9.37 9.75
CA ALA A 89 -18.57 -8.22 9.27
C ALA A 89 -19.52 -7.09 8.85
N LYS A 90 -19.19 -5.84 9.17
CA LYS A 90 -19.84 -4.64 8.62
C LYS A 90 -19.29 -4.33 7.23
N ALA A 91 -17.98 -4.41 7.05
CA ALA A 91 -17.30 -4.20 5.78
C ALA A 91 -16.96 -5.54 5.09
N LYS A 92 -17.28 -5.65 3.81
CA LYS A 92 -16.87 -6.77 2.95
C LYS A 92 -15.60 -6.46 2.16
N ARG A 93 -15.34 -5.18 1.86
CA ARG A 93 -14.21 -4.71 1.06
C ARG A 93 -13.61 -3.43 1.61
N VAL A 94 -12.37 -3.16 1.22
CA VAL A 94 -11.61 -1.98 1.66
C VAL A 94 -11.10 -1.20 0.47
N ILE A 95 -11.22 0.12 0.52
CA ILE A 95 -10.50 1.07 -0.33
C ILE A 95 -9.63 1.93 0.58
N TYR A 96 -8.31 1.72 0.55
CA TYR A 96 -7.37 2.46 1.37
C TYR A 96 -6.64 3.51 0.53
N ILE A 97 -6.88 4.78 0.79
CA ILE A 97 -6.26 5.92 0.12
C ILE A 97 -5.16 6.47 1.01
N HIS A 98 -3.92 6.12 0.69
CA HIS A 98 -2.74 6.61 1.39
C HIS A 98 -2.18 7.85 0.70
N LEU A 99 -2.17 8.95 1.43
CA LEU A 99 -1.69 10.26 0.99
C LEU A 99 -0.22 10.40 1.43
N THR A 100 0.66 9.87 0.59
CA THR A 100 2.10 9.73 0.87
C THR A 100 2.77 11.08 1.09
N GLY A 101 3.46 11.22 2.21
CA GLY A 101 4.07 12.45 2.64
C GLY A 101 3.27 13.17 3.73
N SER A 102 2.16 12.62 4.16
CA SER A 102 1.32 13.06 5.28
C SER A 102 0.70 14.45 5.15
N PRO A 103 -0.61 14.50 4.89
CA PRO A 103 -1.36 15.76 4.79
C PRO A 103 -1.23 16.60 6.05
N PRO A 104 -1.12 17.93 5.93
CA PRO A 104 -1.10 18.84 7.07
C PRO A 104 -2.49 18.91 7.73
N HIS A 105 -2.74 18.04 8.71
CA HIS A 105 -4.05 17.88 9.37
C HIS A 105 -4.58 19.15 10.00
N LEU A 106 -3.69 20.02 10.54
CA LEU A 106 -4.04 21.33 11.10
C LEU A 106 -4.55 22.33 10.04
N ASP A 107 -4.33 22.05 8.77
CA ASP A 107 -4.78 22.88 7.64
C ASP A 107 -5.95 22.25 6.87
N LEU A 108 -6.43 21.06 7.29
CA LEU A 108 -7.50 20.32 6.63
C LEU A 108 -8.67 19.96 7.57
N TRP A 109 -8.40 19.40 8.77
CA TRP A 109 -9.41 18.74 9.62
C TRP A 109 -9.42 19.19 11.07
N ASP A 110 -8.26 19.57 11.63
CA ASP A 110 -8.11 19.89 13.05
C ASP A 110 -7.86 21.37 13.28
N TYR A 111 -8.94 22.17 13.26
CA TYR A 111 -8.90 23.61 13.42
C TYR A 111 -8.51 24.04 14.84
N LYS A 112 -7.48 24.90 14.96
CA LYS A 112 -6.94 25.43 16.21
C LYS A 112 -7.01 26.96 16.26
N PRO A 113 -8.12 27.54 16.75
CA PRO A 113 -8.26 29.01 16.86
C PRO A 113 -7.15 29.66 17.67
N GLU A 114 -6.73 29.02 18.77
CA GLU A 114 -5.64 29.52 19.63
C GLU A 114 -4.29 29.54 18.90
N LEU A 115 -4.00 28.49 18.09
CA LEU A 115 -2.80 28.49 17.25
C LEU A 115 -2.84 29.60 16.19
N VAL A 116 -4.01 29.91 15.63
CA VAL A 116 -4.19 31.04 14.69
C VAL A 116 -3.96 32.37 15.38
N ARG A 117 -4.50 32.55 16.58
CA ARG A 117 -4.31 33.76 17.40
C ARG A 117 -2.84 34.03 17.73
N ARG A 118 -2.11 32.96 18.03
CA ARG A 118 -0.70 33.01 18.44
C ARG A 118 0.29 32.86 17.27
N ASN A 119 -0.19 32.99 16.04
CA ASN A 119 0.64 32.82 14.85
C ASN A 119 1.85 33.77 14.86
N GLY A 120 3.06 33.22 14.69
CA GLY A 120 4.33 33.96 14.67
C GLY A 120 4.95 34.19 16.05
N GLU A 121 4.29 33.86 17.14
CA GLU A 121 4.88 33.86 18.49
C GLU A 121 5.97 32.78 18.62
N ASP A 122 6.87 32.96 19.59
CA ASP A 122 7.81 31.91 19.96
C ASP A 122 7.10 30.72 20.57
N CYS A 123 7.44 29.53 20.11
CA CYS A 123 6.91 28.30 20.69
C CYS A 123 7.31 28.19 22.19
N PRO A 124 6.35 27.93 23.10
CA PRO A 124 6.67 27.70 24.50
C PRO A 124 7.65 26.55 24.69
N ASP A 125 8.55 26.69 25.64
CA ASP A 125 9.64 25.73 25.89
C ASP A 125 9.13 24.30 26.15
N GLU A 126 8.00 24.16 26.81
CA GLU A 126 7.35 22.89 27.16
C GLU A 126 6.97 22.02 25.94
N PHE A 127 6.73 22.64 24.78
CA PHE A 127 6.34 21.95 23.58
C PHE A 127 7.50 21.50 22.69
N TYR A 128 8.67 22.11 22.80
CA TYR A 128 9.80 21.76 21.92
C TYR A 128 11.08 21.34 22.64
N LYS A 129 11.33 21.82 23.87
CA LYS A 129 12.54 21.42 24.62
C LYS A 129 12.53 19.94 24.92
N GLY A 130 13.66 19.28 24.65
CA GLY A 130 13.82 17.84 24.85
C GLY A 130 13.15 16.96 23.78
N LYS A 131 12.38 17.54 22.85
CA LYS A 131 11.82 16.80 21.70
C LYS A 131 12.76 16.85 20.50
N ARG A 132 12.71 15.80 19.68
CA ARG A 132 13.46 15.69 18.42
C ARG A 132 12.51 15.86 17.25
N PHE A 133 12.84 16.77 16.34
CA PHE A 133 12.13 17.00 15.09
C PHE A 133 13.02 16.60 13.90
N ALA A 134 12.44 16.38 12.74
CA ALA A 134 13.18 15.95 11.56
C ALA A 134 14.08 17.07 11.02
N PHE A 135 13.58 18.30 10.94
CA PHE A 135 14.24 19.43 10.28
C PHE A 135 14.21 20.73 11.07
N THR A 136 13.73 20.72 12.29
CA THR A 136 13.64 21.90 13.15
C THR A 136 14.61 21.80 14.31
N SER A 137 15.43 22.81 14.48
CA SER A 137 16.34 22.98 15.60
C SER A 137 16.14 24.35 16.25
N GLY A 138 16.43 24.46 17.54
CA GLY A 138 16.22 25.70 18.32
C GLY A 138 14.73 25.95 18.60
N ARG A 139 14.40 27.21 18.94
CA ARG A 139 13.03 27.63 19.26
C ARG A 139 12.27 27.94 17.97
N PRO A 140 11.23 27.15 17.60
CA PRO A 140 10.44 27.43 16.42
C PRO A 140 9.40 28.53 16.67
N LYS A 141 8.82 29.08 15.60
CA LYS A 141 7.68 30.00 15.64
C LYS A 141 6.38 29.23 15.43
N LEU A 142 5.39 29.46 16.27
CA LEU A 142 4.04 28.94 16.10
C LEU A 142 3.50 29.34 14.72
N MET A 143 2.81 28.42 14.06
CA MET A 143 2.22 28.67 12.75
C MET A 143 0.73 28.28 12.75
N GLY A 144 -0.13 29.28 12.87
CA GLY A 144 -1.57 29.13 12.63
C GLY A 144 -1.84 28.76 11.17
N THR A 145 -2.98 28.14 10.93
CA THR A 145 -3.39 27.85 9.56
C THR A 145 -3.75 29.14 8.81
N PRO A 146 -3.30 29.30 7.56
CA PRO A 146 -3.77 30.39 6.69
C PRO A 146 -5.12 30.10 6.02
N ARG A 147 -5.75 28.96 6.39
CA ARG A 147 -7.01 28.47 5.81
C ARG A 147 -8.22 28.98 6.57
N THR A 148 -9.34 29.04 5.87
CA THR A 148 -10.64 29.30 6.47
C THR A 148 -11.32 27.98 6.81
N PHE A 149 -11.81 27.87 8.03
CA PHE A 149 -12.52 26.69 8.50
C PHE A 149 -13.99 27.01 8.78
N LYS A 150 -14.86 26.02 8.52
CA LYS A 150 -16.27 26.02 8.90
C LYS A 150 -16.68 24.66 9.40
N GLN A 151 -17.77 24.59 10.13
CA GLN A 151 -18.40 23.33 10.54
C GLN A 151 -19.41 22.89 9.49
N PHE A 152 -19.44 21.58 9.20
CA PHE A 152 -20.29 20.96 8.21
C PHE A 152 -20.96 19.70 8.80
N GLY A 153 -22.12 19.35 8.20
CA GLY A 153 -22.93 18.21 8.62
C GLY A 153 -23.59 18.39 9.98
N ASN A 154 -24.40 17.41 10.37
CA ASN A 154 -25.14 17.42 11.64
C ASN A 154 -24.21 17.28 12.86
N GLY A 155 -23.05 16.61 12.68
CA GLY A 155 -22.03 16.46 13.72
C GLY A 155 -21.12 17.67 13.90
N GLY A 156 -21.23 18.69 13.08
CA GLY A 156 -20.42 19.92 13.17
C GLY A 156 -18.93 19.69 12.92
N THR A 157 -18.57 18.84 11.97
CA THR A 157 -17.19 18.52 11.63
C THR A 157 -16.46 19.72 11.03
N TRP A 158 -15.34 20.12 11.63
CA TRP A 158 -14.49 21.18 11.11
C TRP A 158 -13.78 20.75 9.83
N MET A 159 -13.93 21.53 8.76
CA MET A 159 -13.23 21.31 7.48
C MET A 159 -12.74 22.65 6.91
N SER A 160 -11.57 22.60 6.26
CA SER A 160 -10.99 23.79 5.63
C SER A 160 -11.56 24.05 4.23
N ASP A 161 -11.35 25.27 3.74
CA ASP A 161 -11.66 25.69 2.38
C ASP A 161 -10.83 24.99 1.29
N ALA A 162 -9.79 24.25 1.68
CA ALA A 162 -8.94 23.48 0.76
C ALA A 162 -9.63 22.21 0.21
N ILE A 163 -10.69 21.73 0.88
CA ILE A 163 -11.37 20.47 0.58
C ILE A 163 -12.89 20.66 0.39
N PRO A 164 -13.34 21.53 -0.54
CA PRO A 164 -14.73 21.93 -0.66
C PRO A 164 -15.69 20.80 -1.04
N ASN A 165 -15.23 19.77 -1.77
CA ASN A 165 -16.10 18.66 -2.16
C ASN A 165 -16.43 17.72 -1.00
N PHE A 166 -15.60 17.65 0.04
CA PHE A 166 -15.88 16.91 1.27
C PHE A 166 -16.97 17.56 2.13
N HIS A 167 -17.22 18.88 1.99
CA HIS A 167 -18.22 19.59 2.80
C HIS A 167 -19.60 18.94 2.74
N ASN A 168 -20.00 18.42 1.56
CA ASN A 168 -21.29 17.77 1.34
C ASN A 168 -21.32 16.30 1.80
N LEU A 169 -20.20 15.77 2.28
CA LEU A 169 -20.06 14.40 2.76
C LEU A 169 -19.81 14.33 4.26
N ALA A 170 -19.91 15.46 4.96
CA ALA A 170 -19.57 15.56 6.38
C ALA A 170 -20.29 14.51 7.25
N ASP A 171 -21.55 14.20 6.93
CA ASP A 171 -22.35 13.22 7.65
C ASP A 171 -22.02 11.76 7.27
N ASP A 172 -21.21 11.54 6.23
CA ASP A 172 -20.71 10.20 5.83
C ASP A 172 -19.33 9.88 6.42
N LEU A 173 -18.63 10.89 6.97
CA LEU A 173 -17.25 10.77 7.41
C LEU A 173 -17.13 10.60 8.92
N CYS A 174 -16.20 9.75 9.34
CA CYS A 174 -15.66 9.73 10.69
C CYS A 174 -14.24 10.31 10.65
N VAL A 175 -14.03 11.45 11.27
CA VAL A 175 -12.72 12.12 11.35
C VAL A 175 -12.07 11.81 12.69
N ILE A 176 -10.98 11.03 12.67
CA ILE A 176 -10.21 10.67 13.86
C ILE A 176 -9.08 11.68 14.00
N LYS A 177 -9.20 12.63 14.93
CA LYS A 177 -8.22 13.71 15.15
C LYS A 177 -7.11 13.36 16.14
N SER A 178 -7.27 12.27 16.83
CA SER A 178 -6.42 11.86 17.96
C SER A 178 -5.45 10.72 17.62
N MET A 179 -5.14 10.55 16.34
CA MET A 179 -4.13 9.58 15.92
C MET A 179 -2.74 9.95 16.42
N ASN A 180 -1.95 8.94 16.78
CA ASN A 180 -0.51 9.08 17.04
C ASN A 180 0.28 7.87 16.55
N THR A 181 1.57 8.06 16.32
CA THR A 181 2.50 7.02 15.87
C THR A 181 3.84 7.16 16.57
N ASP A 182 4.65 6.08 16.57
CA ASP A 182 6.00 6.10 17.13
C ASP A 182 7.07 6.54 16.12
N GLN A 183 6.67 6.85 14.88
CA GLN A 183 7.58 7.09 13.77
C GLN A 183 7.40 8.49 13.21
N PHE A 184 8.51 9.20 12.97
CA PHE A 184 8.52 10.57 12.43
C PHE A 184 9.21 10.69 11.06
N ASN A 185 9.68 9.57 10.47
CA ASN A 185 10.21 9.50 9.11
C ASN A 185 9.28 8.68 8.22
N HIS A 186 9.13 9.08 6.96
CA HIS A 186 8.16 8.50 6.02
C HIS A 186 8.25 6.98 5.88
N ALA A 187 9.41 6.44 5.49
CA ALA A 187 9.53 5.01 5.21
C ALA A 187 9.16 4.10 6.41
N PRO A 188 9.70 4.31 7.63
CA PRO A 188 9.29 3.50 8.79
C PRO A 188 7.84 3.79 9.23
N ALA A 189 7.34 5.01 9.07
CA ALA A 189 5.97 5.36 9.43
C ALA A 189 4.95 4.75 8.44
N GLU A 190 5.22 4.80 7.14
CA GLU A 190 4.41 4.09 6.13
C GLU A 190 4.38 2.58 6.37
N LEU A 191 5.55 1.97 6.63
CA LEU A 191 5.59 0.56 6.99
C LEU A 191 4.75 0.30 8.24
N PHE A 192 4.84 1.16 9.26
CA PHE A 192 4.13 0.98 10.50
C PHE A 192 2.61 1.03 10.33
N VAL A 193 2.10 2.03 9.62
CA VAL A 193 0.64 2.16 9.39
C VAL A 193 0.11 1.01 8.52
N HIS A 194 0.92 0.49 7.57
CA HIS A 194 0.50 -0.57 6.67
C HIS A 194 0.76 -1.99 7.17
N THR A 195 1.76 -2.21 8.02
CA THR A 195 2.20 -3.57 8.41
C THR A 195 2.24 -3.83 9.92
N GLY A 196 1.94 -2.82 10.74
CA GLY A 196 2.07 -2.88 12.21
C GLY A 196 3.53 -2.96 12.69
N SER A 197 4.51 -2.68 11.80
CA SER A 197 5.93 -2.68 12.15
C SER A 197 6.68 -1.63 11.32
N PRO A 198 7.55 -0.82 11.95
CA PRO A 198 8.37 0.16 11.22
C PRO A 198 9.51 -0.49 10.41
N ARG A 199 9.66 -1.81 10.50
CA ARG A 199 10.70 -2.57 9.81
C ARG A 199 10.10 -3.39 8.66
N PRO A 200 10.81 -3.55 7.53
CA PRO A 200 10.36 -4.40 6.44
C PRO A 200 10.27 -5.87 6.85
N GLY A 201 9.53 -6.67 6.06
CA GLY A 201 9.40 -8.11 6.24
C GLY A 201 8.12 -8.56 6.95
N ARG A 202 7.29 -7.63 7.43
CA ARG A 202 5.94 -7.93 7.94
C ARG A 202 4.89 -7.87 6.82
N PRO A 203 3.83 -8.69 6.90
CA PRO A 203 2.72 -8.62 5.95
C PRO A 203 1.95 -7.31 6.07
N SER A 204 1.54 -6.76 4.93
CA SER A 204 0.71 -5.56 4.87
C SER A 204 -0.73 -5.84 5.31
N PHE A 205 -1.46 -4.77 5.67
CA PHE A 205 -2.88 -4.85 6.06
C PHE A 205 -3.72 -5.56 4.97
N GLY A 206 -3.55 -5.19 3.70
CA GLY A 206 -4.25 -5.86 2.60
C GLY A 206 -3.91 -7.35 2.49
N SER A 207 -2.66 -7.74 2.77
CA SER A 207 -2.26 -9.16 2.82
C SER A 207 -2.91 -9.90 3.98
N TRP A 208 -3.01 -9.30 5.17
CA TRP A 208 -3.72 -9.86 6.31
C TRP A 208 -5.21 -10.04 6.05
N VAL A 209 -5.86 -9.03 5.45
CA VAL A 209 -7.29 -9.10 5.10
C VAL A 209 -7.55 -10.19 4.08
N THR A 210 -6.73 -10.26 3.02
CA THR A 210 -6.88 -11.29 1.98
C THR A 210 -6.54 -12.69 2.52
N TYR A 211 -5.56 -12.82 3.41
CA TYR A 211 -5.27 -14.07 4.10
C TYR A 211 -6.45 -14.54 4.96
N GLY A 212 -7.06 -13.63 5.72
CA GLY A 212 -8.15 -13.93 6.63
C GLY A 212 -9.48 -14.22 5.94
N LEU A 213 -9.87 -13.43 4.93
CA LEU A 213 -11.18 -13.52 4.27
C LEU A 213 -11.16 -14.18 2.90
N GLY A 214 -9.99 -14.30 2.24
CA GLY A 214 -9.96 -14.63 0.82
C GLY A 214 -10.55 -13.52 -0.04
N THR A 215 -11.07 -13.88 -1.22
CA THR A 215 -11.75 -12.95 -2.12
C THR A 215 -12.95 -13.62 -2.79
N GLU A 216 -14.03 -12.85 -2.95
CA GLU A 216 -15.22 -13.30 -3.66
C GLU A 216 -14.93 -13.44 -5.18
N ASN A 217 -14.21 -12.48 -5.73
CA ASN A 217 -13.81 -12.53 -7.13
C ASN A 217 -12.60 -13.46 -7.33
N GLN A 218 -12.79 -14.49 -8.13
CA GLN A 218 -11.73 -15.47 -8.44
C GLN A 218 -10.96 -15.15 -9.73
N ASN A 219 -11.35 -14.10 -10.48
CA ASN A 219 -10.75 -13.72 -11.77
C ASN A 219 -9.83 -12.50 -11.65
N LEU A 220 -9.88 -11.79 -10.52
CA LEU A 220 -9.05 -10.64 -10.20
C LEU A 220 -8.23 -10.91 -8.94
N PRO A 221 -7.10 -10.20 -8.73
CA PRO A 221 -6.39 -10.26 -7.45
C PRO A 221 -7.31 -9.85 -6.31
N GLY A 222 -7.24 -10.55 -5.17
CA GLY A 222 -7.94 -10.14 -3.96
C GLY A 222 -7.42 -8.83 -3.38
N TYR A 223 -6.19 -8.45 -3.72
CA TYR A 223 -5.53 -7.23 -3.29
C TYR A 223 -4.89 -6.50 -4.48
N VAL A 224 -5.44 -5.34 -4.86
CA VAL A 224 -4.98 -4.48 -5.96
C VAL A 224 -4.35 -3.22 -5.42
N VAL A 225 -3.23 -2.79 -6.01
CA VAL A 225 -2.51 -1.56 -5.66
C VAL A 225 -2.45 -0.62 -6.86
N LEU A 226 -2.85 0.63 -6.66
CA LEU A 226 -2.89 1.69 -7.67
C LEU A 226 -1.99 2.85 -7.19
N ILE A 227 -0.94 3.15 -7.97
CA ILE A 227 0.04 4.18 -7.62
C ILE A 227 -0.09 5.35 -8.60
N SER A 228 -0.34 6.54 -8.07
CA SER A 228 -0.46 7.75 -8.88
C SER A 228 0.89 8.19 -9.44
N ASN A 229 0.92 8.54 -10.72
CA ASN A 229 2.11 9.04 -11.42
C ASN A 229 3.35 8.12 -11.35
N GLY A 230 3.21 6.86 -10.95
CA GLY A 230 4.29 5.87 -10.90
C GLY A 230 5.31 6.06 -9.77
N VAL A 231 5.10 7.01 -8.87
CA VAL A 231 6.00 7.25 -7.73
C VAL A 231 5.67 6.28 -6.60
N GLN A 232 6.60 5.38 -6.29
CA GLN A 232 6.43 4.39 -5.22
C GLN A 232 6.34 5.08 -3.84
N PRO A 233 5.58 4.52 -2.88
CA PRO A 233 5.61 4.99 -1.50
C PRO A 233 7.02 4.86 -0.89
N ASN A 234 7.32 5.61 0.17
CA ASN A 234 8.65 5.60 0.81
C ASN A 234 9.02 4.22 1.38
N GLY A 235 8.04 3.46 1.90
CA GLY A 235 8.22 2.08 2.33
C GLY A 235 8.38 1.09 1.18
N GLY A 236 8.26 1.55 -0.08
CA GLY A 236 8.36 0.75 -1.29
C GLY A 236 7.32 -0.37 -1.34
N LYS A 237 7.69 -1.46 -2.01
CA LYS A 237 6.82 -2.64 -2.14
C LYS A 237 6.52 -3.34 -0.80
N ASN A 238 7.29 -3.06 0.26
CA ASN A 238 6.98 -3.61 1.58
C ASN A 238 5.67 -3.06 2.17
N SER A 239 5.24 -1.86 1.75
CA SER A 239 3.96 -1.26 2.18
C SER A 239 2.72 -2.04 1.68
N PHE A 240 2.88 -2.93 0.69
CA PHE A 240 1.82 -3.80 0.16
C PHE A 240 2.28 -5.24 -0.11
N GLY A 241 3.38 -5.65 0.51
CA GLY A 241 3.95 -6.99 0.41
C GLY A 241 3.33 -7.99 1.39
N THR A 242 3.55 -9.27 1.13
CA THR A 242 3.10 -10.38 1.99
C THR A 242 4.01 -10.64 3.20
N GLY A 243 5.23 -10.09 3.20
CA GLY A 243 6.20 -10.45 4.24
C GLY A 243 6.41 -11.96 4.31
N PHE A 244 6.07 -12.56 5.43
CA PHE A 244 6.20 -14.01 5.68
C PHE A 244 4.91 -14.82 5.39
N ILE A 245 3.79 -14.17 5.05
CA ILE A 245 2.57 -14.85 4.60
C ILE A 245 2.75 -15.29 3.14
N PRO A 246 2.14 -16.39 2.66
CA PRO A 246 2.28 -16.87 1.28
C PRO A 246 2.04 -15.79 0.21
N SER A 247 2.84 -15.84 -0.84
CA SER A 247 2.91 -14.79 -1.88
C SER A 247 1.61 -14.58 -2.67
N VAL A 248 0.67 -15.52 -2.62
CA VAL A 248 -0.66 -15.39 -3.24
C VAL A 248 -1.52 -14.24 -2.67
N TYR A 249 -1.22 -13.80 -1.45
CA TYR A 249 -1.92 -12.70 -0.77
C TYR A 249 -1.26 -11.34 -1.01
N GLN A 250 -0.25 -11.26 -1.89
CA GLN A 250 0.46 -10.02 -2.18
C GLN A 250 -0.42 -9.04 -2.95
N GLY A 251 -0.24 -7.74 -2.66
CA GLY A 251 -0.80 -6.67 -3.46
C GLY A 251 -0.25 -6.67 -4.89
N VAL A 252 -1.16 -6.76 -5.87
CA VAL A 252 -0.81 -6.71 -7.29
C VAL A 252 -0.91 -5.26 -7.76
N GLN A 253 0.24 -4.70 -8.14
CA GLN A 253 0.27 -3.34 -8.66
C GLN A 253 -0.31 -3.29 -10.06
N CYS A 254 -1.42 -2.55 -10.21
CA CYS A 254 -2.04 -2.22 -11.48
C CYS A 254 -1.75 -0.78 -11.89
N ARG A 255 -1.71 -0.50 -13.18
CA ARG A 255 -1.43 0.82 -13.74
C ARG A 255 -2.67 1.36 -14.44
N SER A 256 -2.94 2.65 -14.25
CA SER A 256 -4.03 3.36 -14.94
C SER A 256 -3.66 3.81 -16.37
N LYS A 257 -2.43 3.53 -16.81
CA LYS A 257 -1.94 3.85 -18.16
C LYS A 257 -1.07 2.72 -18.73
N GLY A 258 -1.26 2.40 -20.00
CA GLY A 258 -0.58 1.29 -20.69
C GLY A 258 -1.12 -0.07 -20.24
N ASP A 259 -0.29 -1.12 -20.32
CA ASP A 259 -0.70 -2.45 -19.83
C ASP A 259 -1.01 -2.39 -18.34
N PRO A 260 -2.24 -2.75 -17.92
CA PRO A 260 -2.65 -2.65 -16.52
C PRO A 260 -1.76 -3.46 -15.58
N VAL A 261 -1.33 -4.64 -15.99
CA VAL A 261 -0.38 -5.50 -15.27
C VAL A 261 0.72 -5.91 -16.23
N LEU A 262 1.97 -5.73 -15.80
CA LEU A 262 3.14 -6.10 -16.62
C LEU A 262 3.20 -7.62 -16.82
N TYR A 263 3.57 -8.03 -18.03
CA TYR A 263 3.76 -9.44 -18.42
C TYR A 263 2.49 -10.31 -18.30
N LEU A 264 1.32 -9.70 -18.31
CA LEU A 264 0.06 -10.42 -18.26
C LEU A 264 -0.26 -11.07 -19.63
N SER A 265 0.08 -10.41 -20.74
CA SER A 265 -0.13 -10.91 -22.10
C SER A 265 0.77 -12.10 -22.41
N ASP A 266 0.29 -12.99 -23.28
CA ASP A 266 1.07 -14.14 -23.73
C ASP A 266 2.30 -13.71 -24.55
N PRO A 267 3.45 -14.39 -24.41
CA PRO A 267 4.62 -14.15 -25.25
C PRO A 267 4.32 -14.41 -26.74
N LYS A 268 5.07 -13.75 -27.61
CA LYS A 268 4.93 -13.94 -29.06
C LYS A 268 5.08 -15.43 -29.42
N GLY A 269 4.13 -15.96 -30.16
CA GLY A 269 4.10 -17.38 -30.58
C GLY A 269 3.37 -18.31 -29.60
N MET A 270 2.94 -17.84 -28.43
CA MET A 270 2.09 -18.58 -27.50
C MET A 270 0.63 -18.15 -27.67
N ASN A 271 -0.26 -19.09 -27.83
CA ASN A 271 -1.70 -18.85 -27.81
C ASN A 271 -2.31 -19.37 -26.51
N ARG A 272 -3.58 -19.01 -26.26
CA ARG A 272 -4.28 -19.35 -25.02
C ARG A 272 -4.37 -20.87 -24.77
N SER A 273 -4.51 -21.68 -25.82
CA SER A 273 -4.57 -23.15 -25.71
C SER A 273 -3.23 -23.72 -25.26
N ILE A 274 -2.15 -23.31 -25.90
CA ILE A 274 -0.78 -23.71 -25.51
C ILE A 274 -0.47 -23.26 -24.09
N ARG A 275 -0.87 -22.04 -23.73
CA ARG A 275 -0.72 -21.52 -22.37
C ARG A 275 -1.46 -22.38 -21.36
N ARG A 276 -2.72 -22.76 -21.63
CA ARG A 276 -3.49 -23.64 -20.75
C ARG A 276 -2.82 -24.99 -20.54
N GLN A 277 -2.41 -25.65 -21.62
CA GLN A 277 -1.68 -26.93 -21.54
C GLN A 277 -0.40 -26.81 -20.71
N SER A 278 0.38 -25.73 -20.91
CA SER A 278 1.60 -25.51 -20.12
C SER A 278 1.29 -25.34 -18.63
N LEU A 279 0.20 -24.64 -18.28
CA LEU A 279 -0.22 -24.45 -16.89
C LEU A 279 -0.75 -25.74 -16.26
N ASP A 280 -1.46 -26.58 -17.04
CA ASP A 280 -1.94 -27.88 -16.57
C ASP A 280 -0.76 -28.80 -16.25
N THR A 281 0.25 -28.88 -17.13
CA THR A 281 1.49 -29.62 -16.87
C THR A 281 2.26 -29.10 -15.66
N LEU A 282 2.40 -27.78 -15.53
CA LEU A 282 3.05 -27.15 -14.35
C LEU A 282 2.29 -27.45 -13.05
N LYS A 283 0.95 -27.49 -13.12
CA LYS A 283 0.10 -27.83 -11.98
C LYS A 283 0.36 -29.26 -11.52
N GLU A 284 0.42 -30.21 -12.44
CA GLU A 284 0.71 -31.62 -12.13
C GLU A 284 2.09 -31.79 -11.49
N LEU A 285 3.13 -31.16 -12.08
CA LEU A 285 4.50 -31.18 -11.54
C LEU A 285 4.57 -30.57 -10.14
N ASN A 286 3.92 -29.42 -9.93
CA ASN A 286 3.89 -28.77 -8.63
C ASN A 286 3.09 -29.58 -7.58
N GLN A 287 2.02 -30.26 -8.00
CA GLN A 287 1.27 -31.14 -7.10
C GLN A 287 2.11 -32.33 -6.65
N GLN A 288 2.90 -32.90 -7.55
CA GLN A 288 3.84 -33.96 -7.19
C GLN A 288 4.94 -33.45 -6.24
N ALA A 289 5.55 -32.31 -6.56
CA ALA A 289 6.54 -31.68 -5.67
C ALA A 289 5.96 -31.34 -4.29
N ALA A 290 4.68 -30.93 -4.21
CA ALA A 290 4.01 -30.68 -2.95
C ALA A 290 3.81 -31.95 -2.11
N LYS A 291 3.56 -33.11 -2.75
CA LYS A 291 3.49 -34.40 -2.06
C LYS A 291 4.85 -34.82 -1.51
N ASP A 292 5.91 -34.64 -2.29
CA ASP A 292 7.27 -35.12 -1.94
C ASP A 292 7.92 -34.22 -0.88
N PHE A 293 7.71 -32.91 -0.93
CA PHE A 293 8.41 -31.93 -0.07
C PHE A 293 7.50 -31.20 0.92
N GLY A 294 6.17 -31.26 0.78
CA GLY A 294 5.20 -30.66 1.71
C GLY A 294 5.29 -29.15 1.86
N HIS A 295 5.95 -28.43 0.93
CA HIS A 295 6.20 -27.00 1.07
C HIS A 295 4.96 -26.16 0.69
N PRO A 296 4.38 -25.35 1.59
CA PRO A 296 3.15 -24.59 1.35
C PRO A 296 3.23 -23.65 0.14
N GLU A 297 4.42 -23.11 -0.17
CA GLU A 297 4.64 -22.18 -1.28
C GLU A 297 4.45 -22.86 -2.66
N THR A 298 4.64 -24.17 -2.77
CA THR A 298 4.40 -24.91 -4.01
C THR A 298 2.92 -24.84 -4.41
N LEU A 299 2.02 -24.98 -3.44
CA LEU A 299 0.57 -24.86 -3.65
C LEU A 299 0.15 -23.44 -4.00
N THR A 300 0.79 -22.47 -3.35
CA THR A 300 0.61 -21.04 -3.63
C THR A 300 0.96 -20.69 -5.08
N ARG A 301 2.03 -21.28 -5.64
CA ARG A 301 2.41 -21.08 -7.05
C ARG A 301 1.35 -21.57 -8.03
N ILE A 302 0.72 -22.71 -7.76
CA ILE A 302 -0.39 -23.20 -8.59
C ILE A 302 -1.52 -22.15 -8.61
N ALA A 303 -1.94 -21.69 -7.45
CA ALA A 303 -2.99 -20.67 -7.34
C ALA A 303 -2.63 -19.36 -8.06
N GLN A 304 -1.38 -18.92 -7.98
CA GLN A 304 -0.88 -17.73 -8.67
C GLN A 304 -0.91 -17.88 -10.19
N TYR A 305 -0.48 -19.01 -10.74
CA TYR A 305 -0.51 -19.24 -12.18
C TYR A 305 -1.95 -19.30 -12.72
N GLU A 306 -2.85 -19.96 -12.01
CA GLU A 306 -4.27 -20.00 -12.35
C GLU A 306 -4.92 -18.61 -12.30
N LEU A 307 -4.60 -17.82 -11.26
CA LEU A 307 -5.06 -16.44 -11.16
C LEU A 307 -4.53 -15.59 -12.31
N ALA A 308 -3.23 -15.65 -12.61
CA ALA A 308 -2.62 -14.90 -13.71
C ALA A 308 -3.27 -15.22 -15.06
N PHE A 309 -3.64 -16.49 -15.31
CA PHE A 309 -4.33 -16.89 -16.53
C PHE A 309 -5.75 -16.30 -16.63
N ARG A 310 -6.50 -16.28 -15.52
CA ARG A 310 -7.84 -15.67 -15.48
C ARG A 310 -7.78 -14.15 -15.62
N MET A 311 -6.78 -13.52 -15.01
CA MET A 311 -6.54 -12.08 -15.07
C MET A 311 -6.32 -11.55 -16.50
N GLN A 312 -5.81 -12.36 -17.42
CA GLN A 312 -5.57 -11.95 -18.81
C GLN A 312 -6.84 -11.41 -19.50
N MET A 313 -8.00 -11.88 -19.11
CA MET A 313 -9.28 -11.43 -19.64
C MET A 313 -9.94 -10.37 -18.75
N ALA A 314 -9.98 -10.62 -17.45
CA ALA A 314 -10.73 -9.78 -16.51
C ALA A 314 -10.08 -8.42 -16.25
N VAL A 315 -8.74 -8.36 -16.14
CA VAL A 315 -8.04 -7.11 -15.82
C VAL A 315 -8.18 -6.06 -16.91
N PRO A 316 -7.94 -6.34 -18.21
CA PRO A 316 -8.13 -5.33 -19.26
C PRO A 316 -9.54 -4.76 -19.30
N GLU A 317 -10.56 -5.57 -19.06
CA GLU A 317 -11.96 -5.15 -19.07
C GLU A 317 -12.27 -4.18 -17.91
N VAL A 318 -11.87 -4.53 -16.69
CA VAL A 318 -12.12 -3.70 -15.50
C VAL A 318 -11.31 -2.42 -15.52
N MET A 319 -10.08 -2.46 -16.02
CA MET A 319 -9.17 -1.32 -16.06
C MET A 319 -9.43 -0.33 -17.21
N ASP A 320 -10.29 -0.68 -18.16
CA ASP A 320 -10.67 0.19 -19.29
C ASP A 320 -11.77 1.17 -18.86
N ILE A 321 -11.38 2.37 -18.41
CA ILE A 321 -12.30 3.44 -18.04
C ILE A 321 -12.87 4.22 -19.23
N SER A 322 -12.45 3.92 -20.47
CA SER A 322 -12.98 4.61 -21.67
C SER A 322 -14.46 4.30 -21.92
N LYS A 323 -14.95 3.22 -21.32
CA LYS A 323 -16.36 2.80 -21.40
C LYS A 323 -17.28 3.50 -20.41
N GLU A 324 -16.73 4.31 -19.50
CA GLU A 324 -17.52 5.09 -18.54
C GLU A 324 -18.25 6.25 -19.22
N SER A 325 -19.40 6.63 -18.65
CA SER A 325 -20.17 7.75 -19.17
C SER A 325 -19.39 9.07 -19.07
N PRO A 326 -19.59 10.04 -19.99
CA PRO A 326 -18.97 11.35 -19.86
C PRO A 326 -19.28 12.03 -18.51
N LYS A 327 -20.49 11.85 -17.97
CA LYS A 327 -20.89 12.36 -16.66
C LYS A 327 -20.05 11.73 -15.54
N THR A 328 -19.78 10.43 -15.59
CA THR A 328 -18.92 9.75 -14.61
C THR A 328 -17.49 10.26 -14.70
N LEU A 329 -16.93 10.32 -15.91
CA LEU A 329 -15.57 10.82 -16.13
C LEU A 329 -15.39 12.25 -15.60
N GLU A 330 -16.36 13.13 -15.85
CA GLU A 330 -16.36 14.51 -15.37
C GLU A 330 -16.48 14.58 -13.85
N ALA A 331 -17.34 13.77 -13.23
CA ALA A 331 -17.54 13.74 -11.78
C ALA A 331 -16.24 13.43 -11.04
N TYR A 332 -15.46 12.46 -11.53
CA TYR A 332 -14.14 12.13 -10.99
C TYR A 332 -13.04 13.08 -11.46
N GLY A 333 -13.21 13.79 -12.56
CA GLY A 333 -12.13 14.46 -13.27
C GLY A 333 -11.17 13.48 -13.93
N ALA A 334 -11.67 12.29 -14.28
CA ALA A 334 -10.90 11.20 -14.88
C ALA A 334 -10.73 11.40 -16.39
N GLN A 335 -9.58 10.99 -16.91
CA GLN A 335 -9.25 11.06 -18.33
C GLN A 335 -8.70 9.72 -18.82
N PRO A 336 -9.41 8.99 -19.69
CA PRO A 336 -8.92 7.74 -20.24
C PRO A 336 -7.53 7.88 -20.84
N GLY A 337 -6.64 6.91 -20.55
CA GLY A 337 -5.26 6.92 -21.04
C GLY A 337 -4.27 7.79 -20.24
N ALA A 338 -4.72 8.61 -19.30
CA ALA A 338 -3.85 9.37 -18.40
C ALA A 338 -3.45 8.54 -17.16
N ALA A 339 -2.26 8.80 -16.62
CA ALA A 339 -1.87 8.30 -15.31
C ALA A 339 -2.23 9.38 -14.28
N SER A 340 -3.33 9.21 -13.54
CA SER A 340 -3.80 10.22 -12.58
C SER A 340 -4.44 9.58 -11.35
N PHE A 341 -4.47 10.32 -10.24
CA PHE A 341 -5.17 9.92 -9.03
C PHE A 341 -6.69 9.81 -9.27
N ALA A 342 -7.24 10.68 -10.09
CA ALA A 342 -8.65 10.64 -10.46
C ALA A 342 -9.02 9.32 -11.17
N ASN A 343 -8.18 8.87 -12.11
CA ASN A 343 -8.36 7.56 -12.75
C ASN A 343 -8.25 6.42 -11.74
N ASN A 344 -7.33 6.50 -10.78
CA ASN A 344 -7.19 5.49 -9.74
C ASN A 344 -8.42 5.42 -8.81
N CYS A 345 -9.03 6.56 -8.47
CA CYS A 345 -10.30 6.56 -7.71
C CYS A 345 -11.45 5.91 -8.50
N LEU A 346 -11.57 6.22 -9.78
CA LEU A 346 -12.58 5.59 -10.65
C LEU A 346 -12.33 4.08 -10.80
N LEU A 347 -11.07 3.66 -10.96
CA LEU A 347 -10.68 2.24 -11.00
C LEU A 347 -10.97 1.54 -9.66
N ALA A 348 -10.78 2.21 -8.52
CA ALA A 348 -11.11 1.65 -7.22
C ALA A 348 -12.62 1.33 -7.10
N ARG A 349 -13.49 2.21 -7.61
CA ARG A 349 -14.94 1.94 -7.67
C ARG A 349 -15.23 0.72 -8.57
N ARG A 350 -14.63 0.65 -9.77
CA ARG A 350 -14.83 -0.47 -10.69
C ARG A 350 -14.36 -1.81 -10.10
N LEU A 351 -13.23 -1.79 -9.39
CA LEU A 351 -12.72 -2.96 -8.68
C LEU A 351 -13.64 -3.38 -7.52
N ALA A 352 -14.21 -2.40 -6.80
CA ALA A 352 -15.19 -2.68 -5.75
C ALA A 352 -16.48 -3.31 -6.31
N GLU A 353 -16.95 -2.88 -7.48
CA GLU A 353 -18.09 -3.50 -8.19
C GLU A 353 -17.81 -4.95 -8.62
N GLN A 354 -16.56 -5.30 -8.80
CA GLN A 354 -16.11 -6.66 -9.11
C GLN A 354 -15.72 -7.46 -7.87
N ASP A 355 -16.14 -7.03 -6.69
CA ASP A 355 -15.88 -7.69 -5.41
C ASP A 355 -14.38 -7.94 -5.10
N VAL A 356 -13.50 -7.05 -5.55
CA VAL A 356 -12.09 -7.07 -5.14
C VAL A 356 -12.03 -6.73 -3.64
N ARG A 357 -11.40 -7.59 -2.86
CA ARG A 357 -11.40 -7.51 -1.39
C ARG A 357 -10.70 -6.27 -0.86
N PHE A 358 -9.55 -5.91 -1.44
CA PHE A 358 -8.73 -4.81 -0.95
C PHE A 358 -8.15 -4.00 -2.12
N VAL A 359 -8.44 -2.72 -2.17
CA VAL A 359 -7.88 -1.79 -3.16
C VAL A 359 -7.10 -0.71 -2.41
N GLN A 360 -5.80 -0.60 -2.68
CA GLN A 360 -4.92 0.38 -2.06
C GLN A 360 -4.44 1.41 -3.08
N LEU A 361 -4.66 2.68 -2.78
CA LEU A 361 -4.20 3.80 -3.59
C LEU A 361 -3.06 4.51 -2.87
N PHE A 362 -2.01 4.83 -3.60
CA PHE A 362 -0.94 5.72 -3.14
C PHE A 362 -0.91 6.99 -3.97
N ASP A 363 -0.99 8.13 -3.31
CA ASP A 363 -0.88 9.45 -3.93
C ASP A 363 0.23 10.26 -3.29
N TRP A 364 1.33 10.46 -4.02
CA TRP A 364 2.51 11.17 -3.57
C TRP A 364 2.36 12.69 -3.62
N GLY A 365 3.13 13.41 -2.78
CA GLY A 365 3.28 14.86 -2.80
C GLY A 365 2.47 15.59 -1.73
N TRP A 366 2.34 14.96 -0.55
CA TRP A 366 1.71 15.55 0.63
C TRP A 366 2.72 16.07 1.67
N ASP A 367 4.00 16.10 1.30
CA ASP A 367 5.12 16.51 2.17
C ASP A 367 5.35 18.03 2.12
N PHE A 368 4.54 18.79 2.88
CA PHE A 368 4.50 20.26 2.84
C PHE A 368 5.50 20.91 3.80
N HIS A 369 6.79 20.86 3.47
CA HIS A 369 7.88 21.49 4.21
C HIS A 369 8.06 22.99 3.94
N GLY A 370 7.50 23.52 2.87
CA GLY A 370 7.70 24.92 2.47
C GLY A 370 9.05 25.19 1.84
N THR A 371 9.70 24.18 1.24
CA THR A 371 11.00 24.32 0.56
C THR A 371 10.86 24.96 -0.82
N ASN A 372 9.70 24.85 -1.41
CA ASN A 372 9.38 25.42 -2.73
C ASN A 372 7.88 25.80 -2.81
N PRO A 373 7.43 26.56 -3.83
CA PRO A 373 6.02 26.98 -3.96
C PRO A 373 5.01 25.83 -4.05
N GLY A 374 5.42 24.64 -4.54
CA GLY A 374 4.57 23.44 -4.58
C GLY A 374 4.28 22.86 -3.21
N GLU A 375 5.12 23.13 -2.22
CA GLU A 375 4.98 22.72 -0.83
C GLU A 375 4.43 23.83 0.08
N ASP A 376 3.91 24.93 -0.47
CA ASP A 376 3.28 26.01 0.30
C ASP A 376 1.91 25.60 0.80
N ILE A 377 1.68 25.66 2.11
CA ILE A 377 0.38 25.41 2.75
C ILE A 377 -0.76 26.28 2.16
N ARG A 378 -0.42 27.42 1.56
CA ARG A 378 -1.40 28.30 0.89
C ARG A 378 -1.75 27.79 -0.51
N GLY A 379 -0.87 28.03 -1.49
CA GLY A 379 -1.13 27.73 -2.91
C GLY A 379 -0.86 26.27 -3.28
N GLY A 380 0.24 25.71 -2.80
CA GLY A 380 0.62 24.33 -3.06
C GLY A 380 -0.42 23.33 -2.56
N LEU A 381 -0.88 23.51 -1.31
CA LEU A 381 -1.93 22.68 -0.72
C LEU A 381 -3.26 22.79 -1.48
N THR A 382 -3.66 24.01 -1.89
CA THR A 382 -4.86 24.20 -2.73
C THR A 382 -4.78 23.37 -4.01
N ASN A 383 -3.66 23.47 -4.70
CA ASN A 383 -3.44 22.74 -5.95
C ASN A 383 -3.42 21.22 -5.76
N LYS A 384 -2.91 20.75 -4.63
CA LYS A 384 -2.87 19.33 -4.30
C LYS A 384 -4.27 18.82 -3.94
N CYS A 385 -4.99 19.54 -3.08
CA CYS A 385 -6.36 19.20 -2.71
C CYS A 385 -7.30 19.20 -3.92
N ALA A 386 -7.20 20.17 -4.82
CA ALA A 386 -8.01 20.21 -6.03
C ALA A 386 -7.91 18.95 -6.91
N LYS A 387 -6.77 18.23 -6.85
CA LYS A 387 -6.56 16.98 -7.60
C LYS A 387 -7.04 15.73 -6.86
N THR A 388 -7.38 15.84 -5.58
CA THR A 388 -7.71 14.69 -4.72
C THR A 388 -9.08 14.77 -4.08
N ASP A 389 -9.51 15.94 -3.65
CA ASP A 389 -10.80 16.21 -3.02
C ASP A 389 -11.97 15.80 -3.94
N LYS A 390 -11.99 16.29 -5.18
CA LYS A 390 -13.03 15.96 -6.15
C LYS A 390 -13.14 14.45 -6.44
N PRO A 391 -12.07 13.73 -6.82
CA PRO A 391 -12.18 12.31 -7.14
C PRO A 391 -12.49 11.42 -5.93
N ILE A 392 -12.03 11.75 -4.72
CA ILE A 392 -12.41 11.00 -3.51
C ILE A 392 -13.89 11.22 -3.20
N SER A 393 -14.37 12.45 -3.28
CA SER A 393 -15.77 12.76 -3.06
C SER A 393 -16.68 12.10 -4.09
N ALA A 394 -16.24 12.04 -5.36
CA ALA A 394 -16.95 11.32 -6.41
C ALA A 394 -17.00 9.83 -6.13
N LEU A 395 -15.88 9.24 -5.66
CA LEU A 395 -15.81 7.83 -5.27
C LEU A 395 -16.84 7.48 -4.18
N ILE A 396 -16.89 8.28 -3.10
CA ILE A 396 -17.84 8.04 -2.00
C ILE A 396 -19.29 8.14 -2.51
N LYS A 397 -19.61 9.17 -3.30
CA LYS A 397 -20.96 9.35 -3.86
C LYS A 397 -21.34 8.22 -4.82
N ASP A 398 -20.44 7.81 -5.71
CA ASP A 398 -20.69 6.76 -6.68
C ASP A 398 -20.91 5.39 -5.99
N LEU A 399 -20.15 5.11 -4.91
CA LEU A 399 -20.37 3.92 -4.08
C LEU A 399 -21.74 3.97 -3.37
N LYS A 400 -22.18 5.12 -2.90
CA LYS A 400 -23.53 5.31 -2.31
C LYS A 400 -24.63 5.09 -3.36
N ASP A 401 -24.49 5.72 -4.52
CA ASP A 401 -25.46 5.60 -5.61
C ASP A 401 -25.62 4.15 -6.13
N ARG A 402 -24.58 3.33 -5.96
CA ARG A 402 -24.56 1.91 -6.34
C ARG A 402 -24.91 0.94 -5.20
N GLY A 403 -25.19 1.43 -4.00
CA GLY A 403 -25.49 0.60 -2.84
C GLY A 403 -24.27 -0.20 -2.31
N LEU A 404 -23.04 0.24 -2.62
CA LEU A 404 -21.82 -0.42 -2.21
C LEU A 404 -21.17 0.21 -0.97
N PHE A 405 -21.59 1.42 -0.59
CA PHE A 405 -20.97 2.23 0.46
C PHE A 405 -21.01 1.55 1.83
N GLU A 406 -22.16 1.02 2.21
CA GLU A 406 -22.35 0.42 3.55
C GLU A 406 -21.48 -0.82 3.78
N GLU A 407 -21.04 -1.49 2.72
CA GLU A 407 -20.19 -2.68 2.78
C GLU A 407 -18.73 -2.40 2.36
N THR A 408 -18.39 -1.13 2.07
CA THR A 408 -17.05 -0.73 1.64
C THR A 408 -16.43 0.22 2.66
N LEU A 409 -15.41 -0.25 3.36
CA LEU A 409 -14.63 0.59 4.27
C LEU A 409 -13.63 1.43 3.49
N ILE A 410 -13.82 2.74 3.51
CA ILE A 410 -12.93 3.73 2.86
C ILE A 410 -12.05 4.33 3.95
N ILE A 411 -10.72 4.33 3.73
CA ILE A 411 -9.73 4.86 4.66
C ILE A 411 -8.91 5.92 3.94
N ILE A 412 -8.75 7.10 4.53
CA ILE A 412 -8.06 8.24 3.92
C ILE A 412 -7.10 8.84 4.95
N GLY A 413 -5.83 9.00 4.61
CA GLY A 413 -4.85 9.67 5.45
C GLY A 413 -3.42 9.34 5.11
N GLY A 414 -2.49 9.78 5.95
CA GLY A 414 -1.06 9.56 5.79
C GLY A 414 -0.45 8.79 6.95
N GLU A 415 0.87 8.84 7.06
CA GLU A 415 1.66 8.03 7.98
C GLU A 415 1.91 8.68 9.34
N PHE A 416 1.84 10.03 9.46
CA PHE A 416 1.99 10.82 10.69
C PHE A 416 1.35 12.21 10.53
N GLY A 417 1.60 13.12 11.46
CA GLY A 417 1.10 14.49 11.46
C GLY A 417 2.13 15.53 11.04
N ARG A 418 1.72 16.80 11.18
CA ARG A 418 2.54 17.96 10.90
C ARG A 418 2.58 18.91 12.10
N THR A 419 3.75 19.50 12.35
CA THR A 419 3.97 20.38 13.50
C THR A 419 3.04 21.59 13.53
N PRO A 420 2.62 22.04 14.73
CA PRO A 420 1.88 23.29 14.92
C PRO A 420 2.80 24.53 14.84
N PHE A 421 4.00 24.37 14.37
CA PHE A 421 4.95 25.45 14.12
C PHE A 421 5.54 25.36 12.72
N ARG A 422 6.17 26.44 12.30
CA ARG A 422 6.86 26.53 11.03
C ARG A 422 8.13 25.73 11.04
N GLU A 423 8.40 24.98 9.98
CA GLU A 423 9.65 24.23 9.85
C GLU A 423 10.88 25.14 9.94
N GLY A 424 11.89 24.71 10.71
CA GLY A 424 13.07 25.52 11.02
C GLY A 424 13.93 25.86 9.80
N ARG A 425 14.13 24.91 8.86
CA ARG A 425 14.91 25.13 7.62
C ARG A 425 14.32 26.23 6.74
N THR A 426 12.99 26.37 6.72
CA THR A 426 12.26 27.27 5.85
C THR A 426 11.75 28.51 6.56
N ALA A 427 12.05 28.68 7.85
CA ALA A 427 11.51 29.74 8.71
C ALA A 427 11.77 31.17 8.19
N GLY A 428 12.89 31.42 7.52
CA GLY A 428 13.21 32.73 6.92
C GLY A 428 12.61 32.99 5.54
N GLY A 429 12.00 31.98 4.88
CA GLY A 429 11.46 32.09 3.54
C GLY A 429 10.05 32.68 3.46
N LYS A 430 9.54 32.87 2.26
CA LYS A 430 8.16 33.33 2.00
C LYS A 430 7.15 32.19 1.95
N VAL A 431 7.61 30.96 1.71
CA VAL A 431 6.78 29.75 1.57
C VAL A 431 6.52 29.16 2.96
N LEU A 432 5.28 28.75 3.24
CA LEU A 432 4.89 28.20 4.54
C LEU A 432 4.87 26.67 4.50
N GLY A 433 5.50 26.05 5.48
CA GLY A 433 5.52 24.59 5.63
C GLY A 433 5.71 24.15 7.08
N ARG A 434 5.39 22.89 7.33
CA ARG A 434 5.41 22.23 8.64
C ARG A 434 6.37 21.05 8.64
N ASP A 435 7.03 20.81 9.76
CA ASP A 435 7.89 19.64 9.97
C ASP A 435 7.04 18.38 10.27
N HIS A 436 7.67 17.21 10.26
CA HIS A 436 7.08 15.93 10.64
C HIS A 436 6.69 15.93 12.12
N PHE A 437 5.53 15.32 12.42
CA PHE A 437 5.06 15.27 13.80
C PHE A 437 4.30 13.96 14.11
N PRO A 438 4.85 13.07 14.97
CA PRO A 438 4.24 11.79 15.27
C PRO A 438 3.15 11.88 16.36
N ASP A 439 3.17 12.91 17.22
CA ASP A 439 2.40 12.95 18.46
C ASP A 439 0.89 13.18 18.23
N ALA A 440 0.51 13.80 17.10
CA ALA A 440 -0.88 14.07 16.74
C ALA A 440 -1.07 14.15 15.22
N TYR A 441 -2.11 13.47 14.69
CA TYR A 441 -2.55 13.60 13.31
C TYR A 441 -3.99 13.12 13.11
N SER A 442 -4.50 13.30 11.89
CA SER A 442 -5.87 12.90 11.57
C SER A 442 -5.92 11.83 10.49
N MET A 443 -6.82 10.86 10.70
CA MET A 443 -7.25 9.90 9.69
C MET A 443 -8.75 10.04 9.49
N VAL A 444 -9.23 9.73 8.29
CA VAL A 444 -10.67 9.77 7.95
C VAL A 444 -11.09 8.39 7.49
N ILE A 445 -12.22 7.89 8.00
CA ILE A 445 -12.87 6.68 7.52
C ILE A 445 -14.31 6.95 7.13
N ALA A 446 -14.83 6.17 6.18
CA ALA A 446 -16.21 6.30 5.71
C ALA A 446 -16.76 4.93 5.27
N GLY A 447 -18.06 4.72 5.38
CA GLY A 447 -18.73 3.48 5.02
C GLY A 447 -18.25 2.26 5.82
N GLY A 448 -18.64 1.06 5.39
CA GLY A 448 -18.20 -0.21 5.97
C GLY A 448 -18.46 -0.35 7.48
N GLY A 449 -19.52 0.27 8.00
CA GLY A 449 -19.87 0.25 9.43
C GLY A 449 -19.07 1.26 10.28
N SER A 450 -18.39 2.24 9.66
CA SER A 450 -17.85 3.37 10.41
C SER A 450 -18.98 4.35 10.80
N ARG A 451 -18.80 5.05 11.91
CA ARG A 451 -19.78 6.01 12.41
C ARG A 451 -19.69 7.33 11.66
N GLY A 452 -20.56 7.54 10.66
CA GLY A 452 -20.63 8.80 9.91
C GLY A 452 -21.06 10.01 10.75
N GLY A 453 -20.69 11.21 10.30
CA GLY A 453 -21.01 12.48 10.98
C GLY A 453 -20.34 12.66 12.34
N TYR A 454 -19.22 11.96 12.57
CA TYR A 454 -18.56 11.91 13.87
C TYR A 454 -17.09 12.33 13.80
N SER A 455 -16.68 13.16 14.78
CA SER A 455 -15.28 13.50 15.00
C SER A 455 -14.81 12.85 16.30
N HIS A 456 -13.81 11.94 16.22
CA HIS A 456 -13.27 11.21 17.35
C HIS A 456 -12.00 11.85 17.88
N GLY A 457 -11.96 12.01 19.20
CA GLY A 457 -10.80 12.52 19.93
C GLY A 457 -10.52 14.00 19.72
N GLU A 458 -9.59 14.51 20.49
CA GLU A 458 -9.21 15.93 20.47
C GLU A 458 -7.69 16.05 20.69
N THR A 459 -7.08 17.00 19.99
CA THR A 459 -5.73 17.49 20.28
C THR A 459 -5.81 18.72 21.20
N ASP A 460 -4.71 19.08 21.84
CA ASP A 460 -4.63 20.28 22.67
C ASP A 460 -4.91 21.57 21.85
N GLU A 461 -5.02 22.70 22.54
CA GLU A 461 -5.41 23.98 21.93
C GLU A 461 -4.47 24.46 20.82
N LEU A 462 -3.23 23.99 20.81
CA LEU A 462 -2.22 24.33 19.80
C LEU A 462 -1.97 23.19 18.81
N GLY A 463 -2.46 21.95 19.08
CA GLY A 463 -2.27 20.79 18.22
C GLY A 463 -0.91 20.07 18.44
N PHE A 464 -0.29 20.20 19.61
CA PHE A 464 0.97 19.54 19.94
C PHE A 464 0.82 18.09 20.43
N SER A 465 -0.29 17.77 21.06
CA SER A 465 -0.52 16.44 21.62
C SER A 465 -1.98 16.06 21.58
N VAL A 466 -2.24 14.78 21.67
CA VAL A 466 -3.60 14.28 21.86
C VAL A 466 -4.01 14.54 23.31
N ALA A 467 -5.09 15.31 23.47
CA ALA A 467 -5.67 15.66 24.77
C ALA A 467 -6.74 14.66 25.20
N LYS A 468 -7.49 14.05 24.25
CA LYS A 468 -8.61 13.16 24.56
C LYS A 468 -8.73 12.02 23.55
N ASP A 469 -9.08 10.84 24.06
CA ASP A 469 -9.39 9.64 23.26
C ASP A 469 -8.29 9.30 22.25
N LYS A 470 -7.07 9.09 22.74
CA LYS A 470 -5.86 8.79 21.97
C LYS A 470 -6.00 7.49 21.20
N VAL A 471 -5.70 7.51 19.91
CA VAL A 471 -5.73 6.36 18.99
C VAL A 471 -4.32 6.09 18.45
N HIS A 472 -3.71 5.01 18.89
CA HIS A 472 -2.43 4.56 18.35
C HIS A 472 -2.65 3.81 17.03
N VAL A 473 -1.60 3.74 16.17
CA VAL A 473 -1.65 3.01 14.89
C VAL A 473 -2.18 1.58 15.08
N HIS A 474 -1.75 0.85 16.11
CA HIS A 474 -2.24 -0.49 16.37
C HIS A 474 -3.72 -0.54 16.79
N ASP A 475 -4.23 0.49 17.51
CA ASP A 475 -5.64 0.60 17.87
C ASP A 475 -6.50 0.85 16.65
N PHE A 476 -6.01 1.71 15.75
CA PHE A 476 -6.62 1.94 14.46
C PHE A 476 -6.69 0.66 13.63
N GLN A 477 -5.58 -0.07 13.49
CA GLN A 477 -5.53 -1.35 12.78
C GLN A 477 -6.48 -2.39 13.40
N ALA A 478 -6.54 -2.50 14.73
CA ALA A 478 -7.47 -3.39 15.44
C ALA A 478 -8.92 -3.04 15.12
N THR A 479 -9.25 -1.75 15.06
CA THR A 479 -10.59 -1.25 14.76
C THR A 479 -10.99 -1.52 13.30
N LEU A 480 -10.08 -1.31 12.36
CA LEU A 480 -10.32 -1.64 10.95
C LEU A 480 -10.55 -3.16 10.76
N LEU A 481 -9.75 -4.00 11.43
CA LEU A 481 -9.96 -5.46 11.43
C LEU A 481 -11.31 -5.84 12.06
N HIS A 482 -11.74 -5.15 13.11
CA HIS A 482 -13.04 -5.38 13.73
C HIS A 482 -14.20 -5.08 12.76
N LEU A 483 -14.15 -3.97 12.00
CA LEU A 483 -15.15 -3.66 10.98
C LEU A 483 -15.24 -4.75 9.89
N LEU A 484 -14.13 -5.44 9.62
CA LEU A 484 -14.04 -6.57 8.69
C LEU A 484 -14.43 -7.92 9.33
N GLY A 485 -14.94 -7.93 10.55
CA GLY A 485 -15.40 -9.13 11.25
C GLY A 485 -14.28 -9.95 11.89
N PHE A 486 -13.11 -9.36 12.13
CA PHE A 486 -12.00 -10.04 12.79
C PHE A 486 -11.87 -9.66 14.26
N ASP A 487 -11.68 -10.67 15.09
CA ASP A 487 -10.94 -10.54 16.32
C ASP A 487 -9.45 -10.45 15.95
N HIS A 488 -8.85 -9.28 16.10
CA HIS A 488 -7.46 -9.03 15.68
C HIS A 488 -6.44 -9.86 16.46
N GLU A 489 -6.82 -10.41 17.62
CA GLU A 489 -5.96 -11.29 18.41
C GLU A 489 -5.98 -12.73 17.90
N LYS A 490 -7.05 -13.15 17.22
CA LYS A 490 -7.21 -14.48 16.63
C LYS A 490 -6.77 -14.55 15.15
N LEU A 491 -6.63 -13.42 14.46
CA LEU A 491 -6.09 -13.39 13.11
C LEU A 491 -4.57 -13.52 13.19
N ILE A 492 -4.08 -14.75 13.25
CA ILE A 492 -2.67 -15.10 13.42
C ILE A 492 -2.11 -15.85 12.23
N TYR A 493 -0.80 -15.74 12.04
CA TYR A 493 -0.01 -16.58 11.16
C TYR A 493 1.24 -17.08 11.89
N ARG A 494 1.41 -18.42 11.93
CA ARG A 494 2.58 -19.03 12.60
C ARG A 494 3.78 -19.02 11.67
N PHE A 495 4.84 -18.35 12.10
CA PHE A 495 6.09 -18.27 11.34
C PHE A 495 7.29 -18.41 12.29
N GLN A 496 8.22 -19.30 11.96
CA GLN A 496 9.44 -19.57 12.75
C GLN A 496 9.17 -19.76 14.25
N GLY A 497 8.12 -20.50 14.58
CA GLY A 497 7.77 -20.85 15.96
C GLY A 497 6.98 -19.80 16.74
N ARG A 498 6.77 -18.60 16.17
CA ARG A 498 5.97 -17.52 16.77
C ARG A 498 4.65 -17.31 16.01
N ASP A 499 3.58 -17.01 16.75
CA ASP A 499 2.32 -16.54 16.17
C ASP A 499 2.37 -15.03 16.00
N TYR A 500 2.24 -14.59 14.75
CA TYR A 500 2.25 -13.18 14.36
C TYR A 500 0.82 -12.70 14.07
N ARG A 501 0.57 -11.44 14.34
CA ARG A 501 -0.64 -10.72 13.97
C ARG A 501 -0.30 -9.31 13.51
N LEU A 502 -1.21 -8.63 12.78
CA LEU A 502 -0.98 -7.27 12.28
C LEU A 502 -0.66 -6.30 13.42
N THR A 503 -1.40 -6.39 14.51
CA THR A 503 -1.29 -5.50 15.69
C THR A 503 -0.16 -5.89 16.66
N ASP A 504 0.64 -6.87 16.32
CA ASP A 504 1.67 -7.48 17.19
C ASP A 504 1.09 -7.86 18.56
N VAL A 505 1.59 -7.30 19.66
CA VAL A 505 1.07 -7.53 21.03
C VAL A 505 0.14 -6.42 21.52
N HIS A 506 -0.18 -5.47 20.64
CA HIS A 506 -0.94 -4.25 20.92
C HIS A 506 -2.31 -4.26 20.26
N GLY A 507 -2.99 -3.13 20.30
CA GLY A 507 -4.24 -2.85 19.63
C GLY A 507 -5.45 -2.98 20.54
N LYS A 508 -6.28 -1.94 20.53
CA LYS A 508 -7.57 -1.87 21.20
C LYS A 508 -8.60 -1.37 20.21
N VAL A 509 -9.73 -2.06 20.11
CA VAL A 509 -10.83 -1.63 19.26
C VAL A 509 -11.47 -0.36 19.83
N ILE A 510 -11.57 0.68 19.01
CA ILE A 510 -12.21 1.95 19.35
C ILE A 510 -13.69 1.85 18.97
N LYS A 511 -14.52 1.48 19.95
CA LYS A 511 -15.95 1.21 19.73
C LYS A 511 -16.75 2.46 19.32
N GLU A 512 -16.30 3.63 19.71
CA GLU A 512 -16.95 4.93 19.48
C GLU A 512 -17.00 5.31 17.99
N ILE A 513 -16.09 4.76 17.17
CA ILE A 513 -16.06 5.00 15.72
C ILE A 513 -16.70 3.87 14.90
N VAL A 514 -17.25 2.87 15.56
CA VAL A 514 -18.02 1.76 14.95
C VAL A 514 -19.51 2.05 15.10
N SER A 515 -20.29 1.86 14.01
CA SER A 515 -21.75 2.07 13.98
C SER A 515 -22.54 0.83 14.39
#